data_3267fe153084c56a5c5c565f58b01d42
#
_entry.id   3267fe153084c56a5c5c565f58b01d42
#
_cell.length_a   1.000
_cell.length_b   1.000
_cell.length_c   1.000
_cell.angle_alpha   90.00
_cell.angle_beta   90.00
_cell.angle_gamma   90.00
#
_symmetry.space_group_name_H-M   'P 1'
#
loop_
_entity.id
_entity.type
_entity.pdbx_description
1 polymer ?
#
loop_
_entity_poly.entity_id
_entity_poly.type
_entity_poly.pdbx_seq_one_letter_code
_entity_poly.pdbx_strand_id
1 'polypeptide(L)'
;VIFLGGVSNDPMAEFSPSENFIQNAACPAYLSYESKRAGVRRFIYASSCSVYGYTVDELYDEKSPTTCSYPYGISKLQGENGVMHLADDKFSVIALRQGTVCGHSDRMRFDLVVNTMFKNAMTHGEITVNNPSIWRPIFHIQDACSAFIRSIQAPDNISGVFNVASDNYTLGQIGDIVGAE
;
A
#
# COMPACT_ATOMS: atom_id res chain seq x y z
N VAL A 1 -4.65 17.28 1.95
CA VAL A 1 -3.88 16.74 0.81
C VAL A 1 -3.88 15.23 0.89
N ILE A 2 -4.01 14.55 -0.25
CA ILE A 2 -3.86 13.09 -0.38
C ILE A 2 -2.69 12.84 -1.33
N PHE A 3 -1.72 12.06 -0.90
CA PHE A 3 -0.56 11.69 -1.71
C PHE A 3 -0.66 10.21 -2.11
N LEU A 4 -0.94 9.96 -3.39
CA LEU A 4 -1.06 8.64 -4.01
C LEU A 4 0.08 8.33 -4.98
N GLY A 5 0.99 9.28 -5.19
CA GLY A 5 2.07 9.16 -6.15
C GLY A 5 3.15 8.16 -5.72
N GLY A 6 3.96 7.78 -6.68
CA GLY A 6 5.18 7.02 -6.44
C GLY A 6 5.30 5.72 -7.24
N VAL A 7 6.45 5.09 -7.13
CA VAL A 7 6.73 3.74 -7.61
C VAL A 7 5.95 2.74 -6.76
N SER A 8 5.40 1.70 -7.34
CA SER A 8 4.34 0.91 -6.70
C SER A 8 4.62 -0.60 -6.57
N ASN A 9 5.82 -1.06 -6.89
CA ASN A 9 6.27 -2.45 -6.68
C ASN A 9 7.79 -2.57 -6.65
N ASP A 10 8.31 -3.72 -6.20
CA ASP A 10 9.73 -3.99 -6.11
C ASP A 10 10.44 -4.04 -7.48
N PRO A 11 9.89 -4.69 -8.55
CA PRO A 11 10.53 -4.66 -9.85
C PRO A 11 10.77 -3.25 -10.41
N MET A 12 9.84 -2.32 -10.23
CA MET A 12 10.03 -0.93 -10.64
C MET A 12 11.05 -0.22 -9.77
N ALA A 13 11.06 -0.51 -8.46
CA ALA A 13 12.00 0.05 -7.51
C ALA A 13 13.45 -0.42 -7.77
N GLU A 14 13.62 -1.67 -8.17
CA GLU A 14 14.91 -2.23 -8.59
C GLU A 14 15.39 -1.66 -9.93
N PHE A 15 14.47 -1.46 -10.88
CA PHE A 15 14.79 -0.85 -12.18
C PHE A 15 15.27 0.60 -12.06
N SER A 16 14.66 1.39 -11.17
CA SER A 16 15.02 2.79 -10.93
C SER A 16 15.08 3.13 -9.44
N PRO A 17 16.16 2.75 -8.71
CA PRO A 17 16.26 2.97 -7.27
C PRO A 17 16.22 4.45 -6.87
N SER A 18 16.80 5.33 -7.65
CA SER A 18 16.79 6.77 -7.39
C SER A 18 15.38 7.35 -7.50
N GLU A 19 14.63 6.98 -8.52
CA GLU A 19 13.27 7.43 -8.71
C GLU A 19 12.34 6.87 -7.63
N ASN A 20 12.52 5.59 -7.27
CA ASN A 20 11.82 4.98 -6.15
C ASN A 20 12.03 5.76 -4.85
N PHE A 21 13.27 6.08 -4.50
CA PHE A 21 13.57 6.86 -3.30
C PHE A 21 12.98 8.27 -3.36
N ILE A 22 13.16 8.98 -4.48
CA ILE A 22 12.66 10.35 -4.65
C ILE A 22 11.14 10.36 -4.53
N GLN A 23 10.43 9.51 -5.27
CA GLN A 23 8.97 9.55 -5.34
C GLN A 23 8.29 9.00 -4.09
N ASN A 24 8.84 7.95 -3.46
CA ASN A 24 8.21 7.30 -2.32
C ASN A 24 8.64 7.87 -0.97
N ALA A 25 9.83 8.45 -0.85
CA ALA A 25 10.36 8.96 0.40
C ALA A 25 10.53 10.49 0.41
N ALA A 26 11.36 11.03 -0.45
CA ALA A 26 11.68 12.46 -0.41
C ALA A 26 10.48 13.35 -0.79
N CYS A 27 9.77 12.99 -1.85
CA CYS A 27 8.66 13.78 -2.39
C CYS A 27 7.49 13.91 -1.38
N PRO A 28 6.95 12.83 -0.80
CA PRO A 28 5.88 12.96 0.19
C PRO A 28 6.33 13.70 1.46
N ALA A 29 7.57 13.49 1.94
CA ALA A 29 8.10 14.22 3.08
C ALA A 29 8.16 15.73 2.80
N TYR A 30 8.67 16.13 1.64
CA TYR A 30 8.73 17.54 1.24
C TYR A 30 7.34 18.14 1.03
N LEU A 31 6.43 17.45 0.32
CA LEU A 31 5.09 17.94 0.07
C LEU A 31 4.25 18.06 1.36
N SER A 32 4.42 17.15 2.30
CA SER A 32 3.75 17.25 3.60
C SER A 32 4.25 18.44 4.41
N TYR A 33 5.57 18.72 4.37
CA TYR A 33 6.15 19.91 4.98
C TYR A 33 5.58 21.21 4.37
N GLU A 34 5.57 21.32 3.03
CA GLU A 34 5.01 22.50 2.36
C GLU A 34 3.49 22.61 2.57
N SER A 35 2.76 21.48 2.63
CA SER A 35 1.34 21.48 2.96
C SER A 35 1.08 22.04 4.36
N LYS A 36 1.87 21.64 5.36
CA LYS A 36 1.82 22.17 6.71
C LYS A 36 2.08 23.67 6.75
N ARG A 37 3.12 24.15 6.05
CA ARG A 37 3.44 25.58 5.91
C ARG A 37 2.32 26.39 5.27
N ALA A 38 1.63 25.79 4.30
CA ALA A 38 0.49 26.42 3.62
C ALA A 38 -0.82 26.40 4.43
N GLY A 39 -0.80 25.91 5.68
CA GLY A 39 -1.97 25.87 6.54
C GLY A 39 -2.95 24.75 6.23
N VAL A 40 -2.54 23.72 5.49
CA VAL A 40 -3.33 22.49 5.32
C VAL A 40 -3.47 21.80 6.67
N ARG A 41 -4.68 21.33 6.99
CA ARG A 41 -4.95 20.68 8.28
C ARG A 41 -4.63 19.20 8.30
N ARG A 42 -4.67 18.53 7.12
CA ARG A 42 -4.46 17.07 7.03
C ARG A 42 -3.70 16.64 5.79
N PHE A 43 -2.75 15.74 6.02
CA PHE A 43 -2.02 15.02 4.96
C PHE A 43 -2.29 13.52 5.08
N ILE A 44 -2.70 12.88 4.00
CA ILE A 44 -2.96 11.45 3.92
C ILE A 44 -1.95 10.84 2.97
N TYR A 45 -1.18 9.87 3.46
CA TYR A 45 -0.12 9.20 2.72
C TYR A 45 -0.52 7.75 2.39
N ALA A 46 -0.44 7.39 1.12
CA ALA A 46 -0.57 6.01 0.68
C ALA A 46 0.73 5.24 0.98
N SER A 47 0.83 4.67 2.17
CA SER A 47 1.87 3.72 2.57
C SER A 47 1.54 2.31 2.05
N SER A 48 2.24 1.29 2.49
CA SER A 48 2.09 -0.09 2.02
C SER A 48 2.36 -1.10 3.13
N CYS A 49 1.64 -2.21 3.14
CA CYS A 49 1.97 -3.37 3.98
C CYS A 49 3.35 -3.98 3.66
N SER A 50 3.97 -3.64 2.52
CA SER A 50 5.34 -4.04 2.20
C SER A 50 6.39 -3.55 3.21
N VAL A 51 6.05 -2.58 4.06
CA VAL A 51 6.92 -2.11 5.17
C VAL A 51 7.20 -3.20 6.20
N TYR A 52 6.34 -4.20 6.33
CA TYR A 52 6.54 -5.34 7.23
C TYR A 52 7.54 -6.37 6.69
N GLY A 53 7.84 -6.29 5.39
CA GLY A 53 8.71 -7.26 4.75
C GLY A 53 7.98 -8.57 4.41
N TYR A 54 8.76 -9.65 4.32
CA TYR A 54 8.25 -10.99 4.07
C TYR A 54 7.90 -11.66 5.39
N THR A 55 6.65 -12.11 5.50
CA THR A 55 6.15 -12.77 6.71
C THR A 55 5.69 -14.18 6.42
N VAL A 56 6.01 -15.12 7.29
CA VAL A 56 5.57 -16.51 7.23
C VAL A 56 4.83 -16.81 8.54
N ASP A 57 3.56 -17.21 8.43
CA ASP A 57 2.71 -17.67 9.53
C ASP A 57 2.52 -16.70 10.73
N GLU A 58 2.68 -15.38 10.50
CA GLU A 58 2.45 -14.36 11.52
C GLU A 58 1.51 -13.27 11.01
N LEU A 59 0.60 -12.82 11.88
CA LEU A 59 -0.23 -11.66 11.65
C LEU A 59 0.46 -10.41 12.20
N TYR A 60 0.52 -9.37 11.37
CA TYR A 60 1.14 -8.09 11.71
C TYR A 60 0.07 -7.01 11.89
N ASP A 61 0.22 -6.23 12.94
CA ASP A 61 -0.55 -5.04 13.23
C ASP A 61 0.33 -3.77 13.10
N GLU A 62 -0.26 -2.60 13.33
CA GLU A 62 0.45 -1.33 13.21
C GLU A 62 1.58 -1.13 14.23
N LYS A 63 1.61 -1.95 15.30
CA LYS A 63 2.65 -1.94 16.34
C LYS A 63 3.77 -2.93 16.04
N SER A 64 3.55 -3.82 15.09
CA SER A 64 4.52 -4.83 14.70
C SER A 64 5.77 -4.21 14.08
N PRO A 65 6.95 -4.84 14.22
CA PRO A 65 8.19 -4.35 13.65
C PRO A 65 8.10 -4.21 12.13
N THR A 66 8.67 -3.13 11.60
CA THR A 66 8.83 -2.93 10.16
C THR A 66 10.21 -3.43 9.75
N THR A 67 10.27 -4.59 9.11
CA THR A 67 11.52 -5.32 8.81
C THR A 67 11.76 -5.50 7.31
N CYS A 68 11.22 -4.60 6.48
CA CYS A 68 11.35 -4.67 5.03
C CYS A 68 12.82 -4.67 4.57
N SER A 69 13.13 -5.59 3.66
CA SER A 69 14.46 -5.72 3.05
C SER A 69 14.47 -5.31 1.56
N TYR A 70 13.31 -5.12 0.97
CA TYR A 70 13.15 -4.80 -0.44
C TYR A 70 13.03 -3.30 -0.69
N PRO A 71 13.58 -2.78 -1.80
CA PRO A 71 13.69 -1.33 -2.05
C PRO A 71 12.37 -0.58 -1.99
N TYR A 72 11.30 -1.16 -2.50
CA TYR A 72 9.97 -0.55 -2.45
C TYR A 72 9.46 -0.37 -1.01
N GLY A 73 9.49 -1.44 -0.21
CA GLY A 73 9.07 -1.38 1.19
C GLY A 73 9.90 -0.39 2.01
N ILE A 74 11.23 -0.38 1.80
CA ILE A 74 12.15 0.57 2.46
C ILE A 74 11.76 2.02 2.12
N SER A 75 11.56 2.34 0.85
CA SER A 75 11.23 3.70 0.41
C SER A 75 9.86 4.15 0.95
N LYS A 76 8.87 3.26 0.99
CA LYS A 76 7.55 3.53 1.57
C LYS A 76 7.63 3.81 3.07
N LEU A 77 8.42 3.03 3.81
CA LEU A 77 8.65 3.26 5.24
C LEU A 77 9.36 4.58 5.52
N GLN A 78 10.36 4.93 4.71
CA GLN A 78 11.04 6.22 4.83
C GLN A 78 10.09 7.40 4.59
N GLY A 79 9.24 7.32 3.56
CA GLY A 79 8.21 8.32 3.31
C GLY A 79 7.20 8.41 4.44
N GLU A 80 6.72 7.27 4.96
CA GLU A 80 5.82 7.19 6.10
C GLU A 80 6.41 7.90 7.33
N ASN A 81 7.64 7.56 7.69
CA ASN A 81 8.33 8.20 8.81
C ASN A 81 8.50 9.70 8.60
N GLY A 82 8.85 10.12 7.38
CA GLY A 82 9.02 11.53 7.04
C GLY A 82 7.74 12.35 7.19
N VAL A 83 6.60 11.82 6.73
CA VAL A 83 5.31 12.51 6.86
C VAL A 83 4.79 12.47 8.29
N MET A 84 4.92 11.33 8.98
CA MET A 84 4.43 11.17 10.37
C MET A 84 5.16 12.06 11.35
N HIS A 85 6.45 12.35 11.13
CA HIS A 85 7.22 13.27 11.97
C HIS A 85 6.65 14.69 12.00
N LEU A 86 5.88 15.10 11.02
CA LEU A 86 5.32 16.45 10.93
C LEU A 86 3.98 16.61 11.64
N ALA A 87 3.37 15.53 12.12
CA ALA A 87 2.10 15.58 12.83
C ALA A 87 2.20 16.38 14.12
N ASP A 88 1.22 17.28 14.35
CA ASP A 88 1.03 18.03 15.59
C ASP A 88 -0.44 18.39 15.79
N ASP A 89 -0.73 19.23 16.79
CA ASP A 89 -2.11 19.63 17.14
C ASP A 89 -2.85 20.39 16.02
N LYS A 90 -2.13 20.92 15.02
CA LYS A 90 -2.68 21.69 13.90
C LYS A 90 -2.56 21.00 12.55
N PHE A 91 -1.77 19.95 12.48
CA PHE A 91 -1.50 19.20 11.26
C PHE A 91 -1.63 17.71 11.50
N SER A 92 -2.77 17.15 11.12
CA SER A 92 -3.05 15.71 11.18
C SER A 92 -2.38 14.97 10.03
N VAL A 93 -1.71 13.84 10.32
CA VAL A 93 -1.11 12.97 9.31
C VAL A 93 -1.65 11.56 9.47
N ILE A 94 -2.19 11.02 8.40
CA ILE A 94 -2.70 9.64 8.34
C ILE A 94 -1.90 8.88 7.28
N ALA A 95 -1.23 7.81 7.67
CA ALA A 95 -0.57 6.90 6.75
C ALA A 95 -1.36 5.60 6.64
N LEU A 96 -1.75 5.22 5.41
CA LEU A 96 -2.50 4.00 5.14
C LEU A 96 -1.57 2.94 4.56
N ARG A 97 -1.23 1.93 5.35
CA ARG A 97 -0.47 0.74 4.90
C ARG A 97 -1.42 -0.17 4.14
N GLN A 98 -1.41 -0.02 2.84
CA GLN A 98 -2.30 -0.74 1.95
C GLN A 98 -1.77 -2.13 1.64
N GLY A 99 -2.65 -3.14 1.68
CA GLY A 99 -2.42 -4.46 1.13
C GLY A 99 -2.44 -4.44 -0.41
N THR A 100 -2.60 -5.60 -1.01
CA THR A 100 -2.71 -5.74 -2.46
C THR A 100 -4.11 -5.34 -2.92
N VAL A 101 -4.21 -4.25 -3.66
CA VAL A 101 -5.48 -3.75 -4.21
C VAL A 101 -5.87 -4.58 -5.43
N CYS A 102 -7.11 -5.04 -5.48
CA CYS A 102 -7.71 -5.68 -6.65
C CYS A 102 -8.99 -4.96 -7.08
N GLY A 103 -9.52 -5.33 -8.25
CA GLY A 103 -10.73 -4.75 -8.81
C GLY A 103 -10.48 -3.99 -10.11
N HIS A 104 -11.56 -3.55 -10.74
CA HIS A 104 -11.52 -2.90 -12.04
C HIS A 104 -11.00 -1.45 -11.97
N SER A 105 -10.20 -1.07 -12.95
CA SER A 105 -9.83 0.31 -13.23
C SER A 105 -9.61 0.50 -14.73
N ASP A 106 -9.77 1.72 -15.23
CA ASP A 106 -9.51 2.06 -16.65
C ASP A 106 -8.05 1.78 -17.06
N ARG A 107 -7.14 1.81 -16.09
CA ARG A 107 -5.73 1.43 -16.25
C ARG A 107 -5.42 0.23 -15.35
N MET A 108 -5.82 -0.96 -15.78
CA MET A 108 -5.59 -2.19 -15.04
C MET A 108 -4.10 -2.49 -14.85
N ARG A 109 -3.74 -2.88 -13.66
CA ARG A 109 -2.43 -3.41 -13.33
C ARG A 109 -2.45 -4.94 -13.37
N PHE A 110 -1.89 -5.50 -14.43
CA PHE A 110 -1.78 -6.96 -14.63
C PHE A 110 -0.46 -7.54 -14.10
N ASP A 111 0.24 -6.81 -13.25
CA ASP A 111 1.41 -7.23 -12.47
C ASP A 111 1.05 -7.57 -11.02
N LEU A 112 -0.19 -7.33 -10.60
CA LEU A 112 -0.70 -7.69 -9.29
C LEU A 112 -1.34 -9.07 -9.29
N VAL A 113 -1.10 -9.84 -8.23
CA VAL A 113 -1.39 -11.28 -8.15
C VAL A 113 -2.82 -11.65 -8.56
N VAL A 114 -3.83 -11.03 -7.96
CA VAL A 114 -5.25 -11.33 -8.27
C VAL A 114 -5.57 -10.98 -9.73
N ASN A 115 -5.20 -9.78 -10.16
CA ASN A 115 -5.47 -9.31 -11.52
C ASN A 115 -4.76 -10.14 -12.59
N THR A 116 -3.53 -10.60 -12.30
CA THR A 116 -2.75 -11.47 -13.19
C THR A 116 -3.37 -12.86 -13.31
N MET A 117 -3.74 -13.46 -12.17
CA MET A 117 -4.37 -14.78 -12.15
C MET A 117 -5.69 -14.76 -12.91
N PHE A 118 -6.56 -13.78 -12.64
CA PHE A 118 -7.83 -13.60 -13.33
C PHE A 118 -7.63 -13.41 -14.85
N LYS A 119 -6.71 -12.52 -15.25
CA LYS A 119 -6.38 -12.32 -16.67
C LYS A 119 -5.94 -13.63 -17.32
N ASN A 120 -5.03 -14.40 -16.70
CA ASN A 120 -4.51 -15.64 -17.27
C ASN A 120 -5.60 -16.70 -17.37
N ALA A 121 -6.44 -16.85 -16.35
CA ALA A 121 -7.60 -17.72 -16.40
C ALA A 121 -8.50 -17.41 -17.62
N MET A 122 -8.85 -16.13 -17.79
CA MET A 122 -9.74 -15.68 -18.87
C MET A 122 -9.11 -15.76 -20.27
N THR A 123 -7.78 -15.58 -20.39
CA THR A 123 -7.12 -15.53 -21.70
C THR A 123 -6.47 -16.86 -22.14
N HIS A 124 -6.04 -17.65 -21.18
CA HIS A 124 -5.29 -18.89 -21.44
C HIS A 124 -5.97 -20.14 -20.88
N GLY A 125 -7.02 -19.99 -20.06
CA GLY A 125 -7.70 -21.11 -19.41
C GLY A 125 -6.88 -21.77 -18.31
N GLU A 126 -5.82 -21.13 -17.84
CA GLU A 126 -4.92 -21.69 -16.83
C GLU A 126 -4.43 -20.63 -15.85
N ILE A 127 -4.12 -21.06 -14.63
CA ILE A 127 -3.55 -20.22 -13.57
C ILE A 127 -2.26 -20.88 -13.08
N THR A 128 -1.17 -20.11 -13.06
CA THR A 128 0.08 -20.55 -12.44
C THR A 128 0.21 -19.93 -11.06
N VAL A 129 0.34 -20.76 -10.03
CA VAL A 129 0.54 -20.33 -8.65
C VAL A 129 1.95 -20.70 -8.20
N ASN A 130 2.80 -19.70 -8.03
CA ASN A 130 4.14 -19.88 -7.47
C ASN A 130 4.08 -19.63 -5.96
N ASN A 131 4.72 -20.50 -5.15
CA ASN A 131 4.78 -20.38 -3.70
C ASN A 131 3.38 -20.25 -3.05
N PRO A 132 2.52 -21.26 -3.17
CA PRO A 132 1.10 -21.19 -2.78
C PRO A 132 0.86 -20.88 -1.29
N SER A 133 1.84 -21.11 -0.42
CA SER A 133 1.76 -20.86 1.01
C SER A 133 2.00 -19.41 1.43
N ILE A 134 2.42 -18.53 0.51
CA ILE A 134 2.69 -17.12 0.83
C ILE A 134 1.38 -16.39 1.11
N TRP A 135 1.29 -15.74 2.24
CA TRP A 135 0.17 -14.89 2.64
C TRP A 135 0.23 -13.51 1.97
N ARG A 136 -0.95 -12.99 1.60
CA ARG A 136 -1.12 -11.64 1.07
C ARG A 136 -2.36 -10.99 1.68
N PRO A 137 -2.24 -9.77 2.23
CA PRO A 137 -3.40 -8.95 2.54
C PRO A 137 -4.02 -8.45 1.22
N ILE A 138 -5.30 -8.71 1.04
CA ILE A 138 -6.04 -8.35 -0.18
C ILE A 138 -7.20 -7.43 0.19
N PHE A 139 -7.51 -6.46 -0.66
CA PHE A 139 -8.71 -5.67 -0.54
C PHE A 139 -9.16 -5.09 -1.89
N HIS A 140 -10.44 -4.81 -2.00
CA HIS A 140 -11.02 -4.27 -3.22
C HIS A 140 -10.78 -2.76 -3.34
N ILE A 141 -10.72 -2.25 -4.57
CA ILE A 141 -10.52 -0.81 -4.83
C ILE A 141 -11.57 0.07 -4.17
N GLN A 142 -12.82 -0.41 -4.01
CA GLN A 142 -13.87 0.33 -3.31
C GLN A 142 -13.57 0.48 -1.82
N ASP A 143 -12.94 -0.51 -1.20
CA ASP A 143 -12.52 -0.44 0.21
C ASP A 143 -11.35 0.54 0.36
N ALA A 144 -10.44 0.58 -0.63
CA ALA A 144 -9.40 1.60 -0.68
C ALA A 144 -10.01 3.00 -0.72
N CYS A 145 -10.96 3.26 -1.63
CA CYS A 145 -11.66 4.53 -1.69
C CYS A 145 -12.35 4.88 -0.37
N SER A 146 -13.01 3.89 0.25
CA SER A 146 -13.69 4.07 1.54
C SER A 146 -12.70 4.44 2.66
N ALA A 147 -11.51 3.82 2.69
CA ALA A 147 -10.46 4.14 3.66
C ALA A 147 -9.97 5.59 3.50
N PHE A 148 -9.74 6.04 2.26
CA PHE A 148 -9.36 7.44 2.00
C PHE A 148 -10.47 8.41 2.37
N ILE A 149 -11.73 8.13 2.05
CA ILE A 149 -12.89 8.97 2.42
C ILE A 149 -13.00 9.06 3.94
N ARG A 150 -12.90 7.95 4.65
CA ARG A 150 -12.91 7.93 6.13
C ARG A 150 -11.74 8.73 6.71
N SER A 151 -10.57 8.65 6.10
CA SER A 151 -9.41 9.45 6.52
C SER A 151 -9.63 10.95 6.33
N ILE A 152 -10.33 11.36 5.26
CA ILE A 152 -10.71 12.77 5.05
C ILE A 152 -11.70 13.24 6.11
N GLN A 153 -12.67 12.40 6.46
CA GLN A 153 -13.78 12.71 7.38
C GLN A 153 -13.42 12.55 8.86
N ALA A 154 -12.28 11.94 9.17
CA ALA A 154 -11.85 11.71 10.54
C ALA A 154 -11.69 13.05 11.30
N PRO A 155 -11.91 13.10 12.63
CA PRO A 155 -11.62 14.27 13.45
C PRO A 155 -10.18 14.77 13.27
N ASP A 156 -9.97 16.09 13.34
CA ASP A 156 -8.67 16.71 13.05
C ASP A 156 -7.54 16.26 14.00
N ASN A 157 -7.88 15.74 15.18
CA ASN A 157 -6.92 15.20 16.14
C ASN A 157 -6.49 13.75 15.86
N ILE A 158 -7.01 13.11 14.81
CA ILE A 158 -6.61 11.76 14.44
C ILE A 158 -5.39 11.82 13.55
N SER A 159 -4.27 11.32 14.07
CA SER A 159 -3.03 11.06 13.35
C SER A 159 -2.56 9.64 13.66
N GLY A 160 -1.95 8.97 12.71
CA GLY A 160 -1.44 7.63 12.94
C GLY A 160 -1.22 6.84 11.66
N VAL A 161 -0.74 5.63 11.87
CA VAL A 161 -0.56 4.63 10.82
C VAL A 161 -1.68 3.60 10.96
N PHE A 162 -2.26 3.19 9.84
CA PHE A 162 -3.38 2.25 9.80
C PHE A 162 -3.19 1.22 8.69
N ASN A 163 -3.34 -0.06 9.01
CA ASN A 163 -3.39 -1.11 8.02
C ASN A 163 -4.73 -1.09 7.28
N VAL A 164 -4.67 -1.29 5.96
CA VAL A 164 -5.86 -1.35 5.10
C VAL A 164 -5.83 -2.65 4.30
N ALA A 165 -6.63 -3.59 4.72
CA ALA A 165 -6.89 -4.86 4.05
C ALA A 165 -8.29 -5.32 4.40
N SER A 166 -8.95 -6.08 3.51
CA SER A 166 -10.24 -6.70 3.82
C SER A 166 -10.02 -8.06 4.48
N ASP A 167 -9.07 -8.85 3.94
CA ASP A 167 -8.73 -10.16 4.50
C ASP A 167 -7.33 -10.59 4.06
N ASN A 168 -6.83 -11.69 4.63
CA ASN A 168 -5.56 -12.30 4.29
C ASN A 168 -5.79 -13.66 3.63
N TYR A 169 -5.16 -13.88 2.48
CA TYR A 169 -5.23 -15.12 1.73
C TYR A 169 -3.84 -15.62 1.37
N THR A 170 -3.67 -16.94 1.31
CA THR A 170 -2.50 -17.51 0.65
C THR A 170 -2.64 -17.39 -0.88
N LEU A 171 -1.51 -17.41 -1.59
CA LEU A 171 -1.54 -17.41 -3.06
C LEU A 171 -2.29 -18.62 -3.62
N GLY A 172 -2.21 -19.77 -2.93
CA GLY A 172 -2.99 -20.96 -3.26
C GLY A 172 -4.49 -20.72 -3.18
N GLN A 173 -4.97 -20.18 -2.06
CA GLN A 173 -6.38 -19.84 -1.87
C GLN A 173 -6.89 -18.83 -2.91
N ILE A 174 -6.07 -17.83 -3.27
CA ILE A 174 -6.41 -16.89 -4.35
C ILE A 174 -6.56 -17.63 -5.68
N GLY A 175 -5.63 -18.54 -5.98
CA GLY A 175 -5.69 -19.38 -7.18
C GLY A 175 -6.96 -20.25 -7.23
N ASP A 176 -7.33 -20.86 -6.10
CA ASP A 176 -8.55 -21.69 -6.00
C ASP A 176 -9.82 -20.86 -6.21
N ILE A 177 -9.90 -19.65 -5.61
CA ILE A 177 -11.03 -18.74 -5.79
C ILE A 177 -11.17 -18.30 -7.24
N VAL A 178 -10.08 -17.86 -7.88
CA VAL A 178 -10.10 -17.40 -9.27
C VAL A 178 -10.37 -18.55 -10.25
N GLY A 179 -9.93 -19.77 -9.91
CA GLY A 179 -10.16 -20.96 -10.75
C GLY A 179 -11.56 -21.57 -10.64
N ALA A 180 -12.34 -21.15 -9.62
CA ALA A 180 -13.72 -21.61 -9.42
C ALA A 180 -14.77 -20.75 -10.15
N GLU A 181 -14.40 -19.58 -10.66
CA GLU A 181 -15.23 -18.66 -11.45
C GLU A 181 -15.13 -18.97 -12.96
#